data_b0d6d60ec9806929a631acca5172fade
#
_entry.id   b0d6d60ec9806929a631acca5172fade
#
_cell.length_a   1.000
_cell.length_b   1.000
_cell.length_c   1.000
_cell.angle_alpha   90.00
_cell.angle_beta   90.00
_cell.angle_gamma   90.00
#
_symmetry.space_group_name_H-M   'P 1'
#
loop_
_entity.id
_entity.type
_entity.pdbx_description
1 polymer ?
#
loop_
_entity_poly.entity_id
_entity_poly.type
_entity_poly.pdbx_seq_one_letter_code
_entity_poly.pdbx_strand_id
1 'polypeptide(L)'
;MELDPETEILPLIGSKEGILHVTLAFVNPGDEVLVPNPGYPTYTSLSKILGAKVVNYDLNEADGWQPDFDSLERMDLSRVRLMWTNYPNMPTGGNARMQTYERLVRFAREHSIVVVNDNPYSFILNDHPMSLLQVPGAKECCIEFNSMSKSHNMPGWRVGQCSSNATFISWILKVKSNIDSGTFRGIQLAAAEAYANDAEWHRQANVETYRRRRVYAEKIMTALGCTFDSSQVGMFLWGRIPDVYQDAEELTEMVLHEARVFITPGFIFGSNGRRYIRISLCAKDEKLQEALCRIEQMVAGRPR
;
A
#
# COMPACT_ATOMS: atom_id res chain seq x y z
N MET A 1 -18.07 -4.49 -12.96
CA MET A 1 -18.72 -4.96 -11.70
C MET A 1 -19.57 -3.84 -11.17
N GLU A 2 -20.76 -4.17 -10.71
CA GLU A 2 -21.70 -3.22 -10.11
C GLU A 2 -21.80 -3.51 -8.61
N LEU A 3 -21.77 -2.48 -7.78
CA LEU A 3 -21.92 -2.56 -6.33
C LEU A 3 -23.19 -1.81 -5.93
N ASP A 4 -23.94 -2.38 -5.01
CA ASP A 4 -25.07 -1.69 -4.39
C ASP A 4 -24.53 -0.67 -3.35
N PRO A 5 -24.71 0.64 -3.59
CA PRO A 5 -24.19 1.66 -2.69
C PRO A 5 -24.82 1.63 -1.28
N GLU A 6 -26.01 1.05 -1.13
CA GLU A 6 -26.71 1.00 0.16
C GLU A 6 -26.23 -0.15 1.06
N THR A 7 -25.72 -1.24 0.46
CA THR A 7 -25.41 -2.46 1.22
C THR A 7 -23.99 -2.97 1.02
N GLU A 8 -23.30 -2.61 -0.07
CA GLU A 8 -21.99 -3.16 -0.45
C GLU A 8 -20.85 -2.16 -0.34
N ILE A 9 -21.13 -0.91 0.05
CA ILE A 9 -20.13 0.16 0.24
C ILE A 9 -20.32 0.78 1.62
N LEU A 10 -19.20 0.88 2.38
CA LEU A 10 -19.18 1.53 3.69
C LEU A 10 -18.18 2.69 3.67
N PRO A 11 -18.62 3.94 3.86
CA PRO A 11 -17.73 5.08 4.06
C PRO A 11 -16.88 4.91 5.33
N LEU A 12 -15.60 5.30 5.24
CA LEU A 12 -14.62 5.22 6.32
C LEU A 12 -14.00 6.59 6.60
N ILE A 13 -13.56 6.79 7.84
CA ILE A 13 -12.72 7.93 8.24
C ILE A 13 -11.26 7.66 7.80
N GLY A 14 -11.08 7.52 6.47
CA GLY A 14 -9.87 7.03 5.81
C GLY A 14 -9.72 5.50 5.89
N SER A 15 -9.03 4.87 4.92
CA SER A 15 -8.88 3.41 4.84
C SER A 15 -8.17 2.81 6.07
N LYS A 16 -7.32 3.57 6.76
CA LYS A 16 -6.62 3.09 7.96
C LYS A 16 -7.57 2.69 9.09
N GLU A 17 -8.67 3.38 9.25
CA GLU A 17 -9.74 3.00 10.19
C GLU A 17 -10.35 1.65 9.79
N GLY A 18 -10.55 1.44 8.49
CA GLY A 18 -11.07 0.17 7.97
C GLY A 18 -10.20 -1.03 8.34
N ILE A 19 -8.87 -0.85 8.42
CA ILE A 19 -7.96 -1.92 8.87
C ILE A 19 -8.34 -2.37 10.29
N LEU A 20 -8.60 -1.42 11.20
CA LEU A 20 -9.05 -1.74 12.57
C LEU A 20 -10.39 -2.45 12.56
N HIS A 21 -11.38 -1.89 11.85
CA HIS A 21 -12.74 -2.44 11.85
C HIS A 21 -12.81 -3.84 11.23
N VAL A 22 -12.11 -4.07 10.12
CA VAL A 22 -12.04 -5.40 9.51
C VAL A 22 -11.34 -6.38 10.43
N THR A 23 -10.20 -6.00 11.04
CA THR A 23 -9.51 -6.91 11.95
C THR A 23 -10.41 -7.26 13.14
N LEU A 24 -11.15 -6.29 13.73
CA LEU A 24 -12.10 -6.55 14.81
C LEU A 24 -13.31 -7.42 14.40
N ALA A 25 -13.75 -7.29 13.15
CA ALA A 25 -14.91 -8.04 12.66
C ALA A 25 -14.61 -9.51 12.34
N PHE A 26 -13.38 -9.81 11.91
CA PHE A 26 -13.03 -11.13 11.35
C PHE A 26 -11.99 -11.92 12.15
N VAL A 27 -11.33 -11.31 13.14
CA VAL A 27 -10.19 -11.93 13.84
C VAL A 27 -10.44 -11.94 15.34
N ASN A 28 -10.25 -13.10 15.97
CA ASN A 28 -10.26 -13.27 17.43
C ASN A 28 -8.82 -13.35 17.99
N PRO A 29 -8.62 -13.08 19.28
CA PRO A 29 -7.34 -13.35 19.92
C PRO A 29 -6.88 -14.80 19.68
N GLY A 30 -5.63 -14.95 19.21
CA GLY A 30 -5.04 -16.25 18.88
C GLY A 30 -5.30 -16.77 17.48
N ASP A 31 -6.16 -16.15 16.67
CA ASP A 31 -6.22 -16.39 15.22
C ASP A 31 -4.94 -15.89 14.54
N GLU A 32 -4.68 -16.39 13.33
CA GLU A 32 -3.55 -15.99 12.52
C GLU A 32 -3.98 -15.04 11.38
N VAL A 33 -3.10 -14.06 11.10
CA VAL A 33 -3.30 -13.06 10.03
C VAL A 33 -2.08 -13.07 9.11
N LEU A 34 -2.30 -13.30 7.82
CA LEU A 34 -1.26 -13.20 6.80
C LEU A 34 -0.99 -11.73 6.45
N VAL A 35 0.30 -11.36 6.51
CA VAL A 35 0.76 -9.99 6.24
C VAL A 35 1.91 -10.02 5.23
N PRO A 36 1.89 -9.16 4.17
CA PRO A 36 2.93 -9.17 3.16
C PRO A 36 4.28 -8.68 3.70
N ASN A 37 5.36 -9.28 3.20
CA ASN A 37 6.75 -8.91 3.50
C ASN A 37 7.51 -8.67 2.17
N PRO A 38 7.85 -7.41 1.83
CA PRO A 38 7.59 -6.19 2.59
C PRO A 38 6.13 -5.72 2.51
N GLY A 39 5.67 -4.95 3.51
CA GLY A 39 4.29 -4.47 3.56
C GLY A 39 4.06 -3.27 4.48
N TYR A 40 2.83 -2.82 4.55
CA TYR A 40 2.46 -1.67 5.38
C TYR A 40 2.45 -2.07 6.88
N PRO A 41 3.26 -1.42 7.74
CA PRO A 41 3.42 -1.83 9.13
C PRO A 41 2.14 -1.86 9.97
N THR A 42 1.10 -1.11 9.56
CA THR A 42 -0.17 -1.03 10.28
C THR A 42 -0.88 -2.39 10.34
N TYR A 43 -0.77 -3.23 9.30
CA TYR A 43 -1.38 -4.56 9.31
C TYR A 43 -0.83 -5.40 10.47
N THR A 44 0.49 -5.43 10.62
CA THR A 44 1.16 -6.12 11.73
C THR A 44 0.78 -5.52 13.08
N SER A 45 0.83 -4.18 13.20
CA SER A 45 0.63 -3.49 14.48
C SER A 45 -0.79 -3.70 15.01
N LEU A 46 -1.81 -3.52 14.17
CA LEU A 46 -3.20 -3.69 14.59
C LEU A 46 -3.55 -5.15 14.87
N SER A 47 -3.07 -6.10 14.06
CA SER A 47 -3.26 -7.53 14.34
C SER A 47 -2.70 -7.91 15.71
N LYS A 48 -1.49 -7.46 16.07
CA LYS A 48 -0.88 -7.71 17.38
C LYS A 48 -1.64 -7.05 18.53
N ILE A 49 -2.09 -5.80 18.37
CA ILE A 49 -2.89 -5.09 19.38
C ILE A 49 -4.17 -5.86 19.70
N LEU A 50 -4.78 -6.52 18.73
CA LEU A 50 -5.99 -7.31 18.90
C LEU A 50 -5.74 -8.76 19.32
N GLY A 51 -4.48 -9.12 19.63
CA GLY A 51 -4.10 -10.44 20.12
C GLY A 51 -3.99 -11.52 19.05
N ALA A 52 -3.98 -11.14 17.77
CA ALA A 52 -3.75 -12.09 16.69
C ALA A 52 -2.27 -12.40 16.49
N LYS A 53 -1.98 -13.58 16.00
CA LYS A 53 -0.63 -13.98 15.57
C LYS A 53 -0.40 -13.55 14.12
N VAL A 54 0.63 -12.75 13.90
CA VAL A 54 1.03 -12.32 12.55
C VAL A 54 1.91 -13.38 11.91
N VAL A 55 1.54 -13.81 10.72
CA VAL A 55 2.31 -14.71 9.87
C VAL A 55 2.68 -13.95 8.59
N ASN A 56 3.97 -13.73 8.38
CA ASN A 56 4.42 -13.04 7.17
C ASN A 56 4.44 -14.00 5.98
N TYR A 57 4.05 -13.50 4.82
CA TYR A 57 4.28 -14.16 3.54
C TYR A 57 5.12 -13.27 2.64
N ASP A 58 5.99 -13.89 1.84
CA ASP A 58 6.94 -13.15 1.03
C ASP A 58 6.31 -12.67 -0.29
N LEU A 59 6.66 -11.45 -0.67
CA LEU A 59 6.48 -10.93 -2.01
C LEU A 59 7.76 -11.17 -2.80
N ASN A 60 7.63 -11.72 -4.01
CA ASN A 60 8.76 -12.09 -4.85
C ASN A 60 9.16 -10.93 -5.78
N GLU A 61 10.39 -10.38 -5.58
CA GLU A 61 10.94 -9.33 -6.46
C GLU A 61 11.04 -9.80 -7.91
N ALA A 62 11.52 -11.03 -8.12
CA ALA A 62 11.72 -11.57 -9.47
C ALA A 62 10.40 -11.73 -10.25
N ASP A 63 9.26 -11.77 -9.55
CA ASP A 63 7.92 -11.77 -10.14
C ASP A 63 7.17 -10.43 -9.96
N GLY A 64 7.90 -9.33 -9.80
CA GLY A 64 7.29 -7.99 -9.67
C GLY A 64 6.50 -7.80 -8.38
N TRP A 65 6.99 -8.38 -7.29
CA TRP A 65 6.41 -8.26 -5.94
C TRP A 65 5.02 -8.88 -5.79
N GLN A 66 4.78 -9.98 -6.51
CA GLN A 66 3.58 -10.80 -6.33
C GLN A 66 3.75 -11.77 -5.14
N PRO A 67 2.64 -12.24 -4.50
CA PRO A 67 2.72 -13.25 -3.46
C PRO A 67 3.35 -14.55 -3.97
N ASP A 68 4.23 -15.14 -3.17
CA ASP A 68 4.70 -16.50 -3.41
C ASP A 68 3.63 -17.50 -2.97
N PHE A 69 2.71 -17.80 -3.89
CA PHE A 69 1.60 -18.72 -3.61
C PHE A 69 2.06 -20.13 -3.32
N ASP A 70 3.16 -20.59 -3.93
CA ASP A 70 3.65 -21.94 -3.69
C ASP A 70 4.19 -22.07 -2.26
N SER A 71 4.73 -20.99 -1.69
CA SER A 71 5.08 -20.93 -0.29
C SER A 71 3.85 -20.82 0.61
N LEU A 72 2.86 -20.02 0.24
CA LEU A 72 1.60 -19.89 0.98
C LEU A 72 0.86 -21.23 1.12
N GLU A 73 0.76 -22.02 0.04
CA GLU A 73 0.09 -23.32 0.04
C GLU A 73 0.79 -24.39 0.91
N ARG A 74 2.08 -24.19 1.23
CA ARG A 74 2.82 -25.08 2.13
C ARG A 74 2.69 -24.72 3.60
N MET A 75 2.08 -23.57 3.94
CA MET A 75 1.88 -23.15 5.32
C MET A 75 0.73 -23.91 5.98
N ASP A 76 0.77 -24.03 7.30
CA ASP A 76 -0.42 -24.40 8.08
C ASP A 76 -1.38 -23.20 8.14
N LEU A 77 -2.47 -23.29 7.38
CA LEU A 77 -3.47 -22.24 7.26
C LEU A 77 -4.69 -22.45 8.15
N SER A 78 -4.71 -23.49 8.99
CA SER A 78 -5.89 -23.89 9.79
C SER A 78 -6.42 -22.80 10.73
N ARG A 79 -5.53 -21.92 11.19
CA ARG A 79 -5.85 -20.80 12.09
C ARG A 79 -5.90 -19.44 11.41
N VAL A 80 -5.58 -19.37 10.12
CA VAL A 80 -5.60 -18.12 9.36
C VAL A 80 -7.05 -17.71 9.09
N ARG A 81 -7.40 -16.48 9.42
CA ARG A 81 -8.73 -15.89 9.19
C ARG A 81 -8.70 -14.75 8.18
N LEU A 82 -7.59 -14.03 8.11
CA LEU A 82 -7.46 -12.81 7.33
C LEU A 82 -6.12 -12.79 6.61
N MET A 83 -6.12 -12.34 5.35
CA MET A 83 -4.93 -12.05 4.56
C MET A 83 -4.98 -10.61 4.06
N TRP A 84 -3.98 -9.82 4.46
CA TRP A 84 -3.79 -8.49 3.92
C TRP A 84 -3.01 -8.53 2.62
N THR A 85 -3.51 -7.85 1.62
CA THR A 85 -2.80 -7.50 0.38
C THR A 85 -2.87 -6.00 0.17
N ASN A 86 -1.96 -5.45 -0.61
CA ASN A 86 -1.94 -4.04 -0.94
C ASN A 86 -1.42 -3.89 -2.36
N TYR A 87 -2.31 -3.65 -3.30
CA TYR A 87 -1.97 -3.45 -4.70
C TYR A 87 -2.71 -2.24 -5.29
N PRO A 88 -1.96 -1.31 -5.92
CA PRO A 88 -0.49 -1.28 -6.06
C PRO A 88 0.22 -1.30 -4.71
N ASN A 89 1.31 -2.09 -4.64
CA ASN A 89 1.97 -2.39 -3.37
C ASN A 89 2.77 -1.19 -2.82
N MET A 90 2.64 -0.95 -1.56
CA MET A 90 3.52 -0.08 -0.77
C MET A 90 4.33 -0.97 0.18
N PRO A 91 5.67 -0.98 0.13
CA PRO A 91 6.51 0.10 -0.40
C PRO A 91 7.01 -0.08 -1.84
N THR A 92 6.79 -1.23 -2.48
CA THR A 92 7.54 -1.67 -3.68
C THR A 92 7.10 -1.02 -4.98
N GLY A 93 5.88 -0.48 -5.05
CA GLY A 93 5.30 0.03 -6.29
C GLY A 93 4.88 -1.07 -7.28
N GLY A 94 4.95 -2.34 -6.88
CA GLY A 94 4.48 -3.46 -7.69
C GLY A 94 2.97 -3.38 -7.92
N ASN A 95 2.55 -3.49 -9.19
CA ASN A 95 1.13 -3.52 -9.54
C ASN A 95 0.63 -4.96 -9.57
N ALA A 96 -0.63 -5.18 -9.19
CA ALA A 96 -1.22 -6.51 -9.34
C ALA A 96 -1.43 -6.85 -10.81
N ARG A 97 -1.43 -8.15 -11.10
CA ARG A 97 -1.89 -8.71 -12.38
C ARG A 97 -3.26 -9.35 -12.17
N MET A 98 -4.07 -9.44 -13.20
CA MET A 98 -5.37 -10.09 -13.10
C MET A 98 -5.22 -11.54 -12.59
N GLN A 99 -4.21 -12.27 -13.10
CA GLN A 99 -3.89 -13.64 -12.64
C GLN A 99 -3.56 -13.72 -11.14
N THR A 100 -2.92 -12.68 -10.58
CA THR A 100 -2.66 -12.61 -9.13
C THR A 100 -3.98 -12.48 -8.37
N TYR A 101 -4.88 -11.62 -8.83
CA TYR A 101 -6.19 -11.48 -8.20
C TYR A 101 -7.04 -12.74 -8.33
N GLU A 102 -7.01 -13.42 -9.47
CA GLU A 102 -7.67 -14.72 -9.67
C GLU A 102 -7.12 -15.79 -8.71
N ARG A 103 -5.80 -15.84 -8.52
CA ARG A 103 -5.16 -16.76 -7.54
C ARG A 103 -5.54 -16.41 -6.11
N LEU A 104 -5.57 -15.12 -5.74
CA LEU A 104 -6.00 -14.66 -4.41
C LEU A 104 -7.46 -15.07 -4.10
N VAL A 105 -8.37 -14.88 -5.05
CA VAL A 105 -9.78 -15.27 -4.89
C VAL A 105 -9.92 -16.79 -4.73
N ARG A 106 -9.20 -17.56 -5.53
CA ARG A 106 -9.18 -19.01 -5.40
C ARG A 106 -8.64 -19.46 -4.04
N PHE A 107 -7.48 -18.95 -3.63
CA PHE A 107 -6.85 -19.21 -2.34
C PHE A 107 -7.79 -18.85 -1.17
N ALA A 108 -8.44 -17.69 -1.22
CA ALA A 108 -9.41 -17.25 -0.22
C ALA A 108 -10.56 -18.26 -0.05
N ARG A 109 -11.09 -18.77 -1.15
CA ARG A 109 -12.21 -19.73 -1.15
C ARG A 109 -11.79 -21.10 -0.69
N GLU A 110 -10.66 -21.63 -1.18
CA GLU A 110 -10.16 -22.97 -0.84
C GLU A 110 -9.82 -23.10 0.64
N HIS A 111 -9.29 -22.01 1.25
CA HIS A 111 -8.88 -22.02 2.65
C HIS A 111 -9.85 -21.33 3.61
N SER A 112 -10.99 -20.82 3.12
CA SER A 112 -11.96 -20.05 3.93
C SER A 112 -11.34 -18.86 4.64
N ILE A 113 -10.44 -18.14 3.96
CA ILE A 113 -9.72 -16.95 4.43
C ILE A 113 -10.36 -15.71 3.81
N VAL A 114 -10.54 -14.63 4.58
CA VAL A 114 -10.95 -13.35 4.02
C VAL A 114 -9.72 -12.61 3.50
N VAL A 115 -9.69 -12.28 2.21
CA VAL A 115 -8.62 -11.48 1.60
C VAL A 115 -9.04 -10.02 1.54
N VAL A 116 -8.20 -9.13 2.05
CA VAL A 116 -8.43 -7.68 2.01
C VAL A 116 -7.37 -7.01 1.16
N ASN A 117 -7.78 -6.33 0.09
CA ASN A 117 -6.88 -5.52 -0.72
C ASN A 117 -7.01 -4.03 -0.32
N ASP A 118 -5.98 -3.49 0.31
CA ASP A 118 -5.88 -2.04 0.58
C ASP A 118 -5.35 -1.35 -0.67
N ASN A 119 -6.22 -0.61 -1.37
CA ASN A 119 -5.96 -0.06 -2.70
C ASN A 119 -6.02 1.48 -2.75
N PRO A 120 -5.17 2.21 -2.01
CA PRO A 120 -5.16 3.67 -2.04
C PRO A 120 -4.35 4.27 -3.20
N TYR A 121 -3.56 3.46 -3.93
CA TYR A 121 -2.59 3.93 -4.92
C TYR A 121 -2.97 3.65 -6.37
N SER A 122 -4.11 3.03 -6.62
CA SER A 122 -4.53 2.53 -7.95
C SER A 122 -4.48 3.58 -9.06
N PHE A 123 -4.73 4.83 -8.71
CA PHE A 123 -4.82 5.93 -9.68
C PHE A 123 -3.57 6.82 -9.73
N ILE A 124 -2.44 6.41 -9.12
CA ILE A 124 -1.24 7.23 -9.06
C ILE A 124 -0.16 6.62 -9.95
N LEU A 125 0.21 7.33 -11.03
CA LEU A 125 1.19 6.89 -12.02
C LEU A 125 0.91 5.46 -12.53
N ASN A 126 -0.38 5.13 -12.68
CA ASN A 126 -0.85 3.81 -13.08
C ASN A 126 -1.87 3.96 -14.21
N ASP A 127 -1.49 3.54 -15.41
CA ASP A 127 -2.34 3.63 -16.60
C ASP A 127 -3.36 2.46 -16.66
N HIS A 128 -3.21 1.44 -15.82
CA HIS A 128 -4.05 0.24 -15.78
C HIS A 128 -4.55 -0.06 -14.36
N PRO A 129 -5.41 0.82 -13.78
CA PRO A 129 -5.95 0.59 -12.46
C PRO A 129 -6.86 -0.65 -12.45
N MET A 130 -6.69 -1.51 -11.46
CA MET A 130 -7.47 -2.73 -11.29
C MET A 130 -8.04 -2.83 -9.87
N SER A 131 -9.14 -3.54 -9.73
CA SER A 131 -9.77 -3.88 -8.46
C SER A 131 -9.81 -5.40 -8.29
N LEU A 132 -9.50 -5.89 -7.09
CA LEU A 132 -9.65 -7.29 -6.72
C LEU A 132 -11.10 -7.76 -6.91
N LEU A 133 -12.06 -6.89 -6.64
CA LEU A 133 -13.48 -7.19 -6.77
C LEU A 133 -13.96 -7.36 -8.22
N GLN A 134 -13.12 -7.08 -9.23
CA GLN A 134 -13.43 -7.37 -10.63
C GLN A 134 -13.38 -8.87 -10.95
N VAL A 135 -12.70 -9.67 -10.13
CA VAL A 135 -12.63 -11.12 -10.32
C VAL A 135 -13.99 -11.76 -9.99
N PRO A 136 -14.52 -12.64 -10.85
CA PRO A 136 -15.74 -13.37 -10.54
C PRO A 136 -15.64 -14.15 -9.23
N GLY A 137 -16.63 -14.01 -8.34
CA GLY A 137 -16.65 -14.64 -7.02
C GLY A 137 -15.81 -13.93 -5.95
N ALA A 138 -15.13 -12.84 -6.26
CA ALA A 138 -14.34 -12.10 -5.28
C ALA A 138 -15.21 -11.53 -4.14
N LYS A 139 -16.40 -11.02 -4.43
CA LYS A 139 -17.31 -10.48 -3.41
C LYS A 139 -17.66 -11.47 -2.29
N GLU A 140 -17.59 -12.77 -2.57
CA GLU A 140 -17.93 -13.81 -1.60
C GLU A 140 -16.88 -13.95 -0.47
N CYS A 141 -15.63 -13.59 -0.74
CA CYS A 141 -14.51 -13.83 0.17
C CYS A 141 -13.50 -12.67 0.27
N CYS A 142 -13.71 -11.57 -0.47
CA CYS A 142 -12.77 -10.47 -0.51
C CYS A 142 -13.41 -9.14 -0.10
N ILE A 143 -12.55 -8.27 0.43
CA ILE A 143 -12.85 -6.88 0.79
C ILE A 143 -11.83 -5.99 0.06
N GLU A 144 -12.27 -4.85 -0.45
CA GLU A 144 -11.35 -3.85 -1.00
C GLU A 144 -11.56 -2.50 -0.33
N PHE A 145 -10.42 -1.85 0.01
CA PHE A 145 -10.41 -0.48 0.48
C PHE A 145 -9.97 0.47 -0.63
N ASN A 146 -10.54 1.66 -0.62
CA ASN A 146 -10.05 2.79 -1.38
C ASN A 146 -9.93 4.02 -0.46
N SER A 147 -9.08 4.99 -0.85
CA SER A 147 -8.83 6.17 -0.03
C SER A 147 -8.55 7.40 -0.89
N MET A 148 -9.27 8.47 -0.61
CA MET A 148 -9.02 9.79 -1.21
C MET A 148 -7.75 10.47 -0.69
N SER A 149 -7.18 9.96 0.42
CA SER A 149 -5.94 10.50 1.00
C SER A 149 -4.80 10.57 -0.01
N LYS A 150 -4.76 9.64 -0.98
CA LYS A 150 -3.69 9.52 -1.98
C LYS A 150 -4.18 9.95 -3.36
N SER A 151 -5.25 9.32 -3.84
CA SER A 151 -5.79 9.57 -5.18
C SER A 151 -6.19 11.04 -5.40
N HIS A 152 -6.73 11.71 -4.38
CA HIS A 152 -7.23 13.08 -4.45
C HIS A 152 -6.41 14.08 -3.62
N ASN A 153 -5.24 13.67 -3.10
CA ASN A 153 -4.43 14.53 -2.22
C ASN A 153 -5.19 15.10 -1.02
N MET A 154 -6.13 14.33 -0.47
CA MET A 154 -7.00 14.69 0.65
C MET A 154 -6.68 13.93 1.95
N PRO A 155 -5.41 13.88 2.42
CA PRO A 155 -5.06 13.05 3.59
C PRO A 155 -5.71 13.53 4.88
N GLY A 156 -5.84 14.85 5.07
CA GLY A 156 -6.46 15.47 6.25
C GLY A 156 -7.98 15.38 6.29
N TRP A 157 -8.61 15.15 5.16
CA TRP A 157 -10.09 15.06 5.05
C TRP A 157 -10.64 13.75 5.61
N ARG A 158 -9.79 12.74 5.76
CA ARG A 158 -10.15 11.43 6.34
C ARG A 158 -11.32 10.76 5.63
N VAL A 159 -11.23 10.61 4.31
CA VAL A 159 -12.24 9.91 3.50
C VAL A 159 -11.63 8.68 2.86
N GLY A 160 -12.31 7.57 3.01
CA GLY A 160 -12.06 6.29 2.36
C GLY A 160 -13.35 5.49 2.27
N GLN A 161 -13.25 4.32 1.70
CA GLN A 161 -14.38 3.38 1.61
C GLN A 161 -13.90 1.95 1.75
N CYS A 162 -14.81 1.11 2.22
CA CYS A 162 -14.72 -0.35 2.24
C CYS A 162 -15.80 -0.90 1.32
N SER A 163 -15.44 -1.81 0.44
CA SER A 163 -16.38 -2.43 -0.51
C SER A 163 -16.29 -3.95 -0.42
N SER A 164 -17.45 -4.63 -0.36
CA SER A 164 -17.57 -6.08 -0.32
C SER A 164 -19.03 -6.50 -0.50
N ASN A 165 -19.36 -7.78 -0.21
CA ASN A 165 -20.76 -8.20 -0.11
C ASN A 165 -21.49 -7.58 1.09
N ALA A 166 -22.82 -7.54 1.03
CA ALA A 166 -23.68 -6.95 2.06
C ALA A 166 -23.48 -7.56 3.45
N THR A 167 -23.17 -8.86 3.54
CA THR A 167 -22.95 -9.55 4.81
C THR A 167 -21.66 -9.06 5.48
N PHE A 168 -20.55 -9.01 4.76
CA PHE A 168 -19.27 -8.50 5.30
C PHE A 168 -19.40 -7.03 5.69
N ILE A 169 -20.01 -6.22 4.84
CA ILE A 169 -20.27 -4.80 5.14
C ILE A 169 -21.09 -4.65 6.41
N SER A 170 -22.14 -5.48 6.61
CA SER A 170 -22.96 -5.42 7.82
C SER A 170 -22.17 -5.74 9.09
N TRP A 171 -21.25 -6.70 9.04
CA TRP A 171 -20.38 -7.04 10.19
C TRP A 171 -19.38 -5.93 10.51
N ILE A 172 -18.77 -5.34 9.47
CA ILE A 172 -17.85 -4.20 9.63
C ILE A 172 -18.59 -2.98 10.16
N LEU A 173 -19.81 -2.71 9.66
CA LEU A 173 -20.65 -1.62 10.14
C LEU A 173 -21.03 -1.81 11.62
N LYS A 174 -21.28 -3.04 12.07
CA LYS A 174 -21.54 -3.35 13.48
C LYS A 174 -20.39 -2.91 14.38
N VAL A 175 -19.14 -3.15 13.96
CA VAL A 175 -17.95 -2.68 14.68
C VAL A 175 -17.88 -1.17 14.62
N LYS A 176 -17.93 -0.59 13.41
CA LYS A 176 -17.80 0.85 13.19
C LYS A 176 -18.83 1.66 14.00
N SER A 177 -20.08 1.27 14.00
CA SER A 177 -21.16 1.99 14.70
C SER A 177 -21.02 2.02 16.23
N ASN A 178 -20.14 1.18 16.80
CA ASN A 178 -19.78 1.22 18.22
C ASN A 178 -18.52 2.06 18.50
N ILE A 179 -17.83 2.54 17.46
CA ILE A 179 -16.60 3.33 17.57
C ILE A 179 -16.85 4.79 17.20
N ASP A 180 -17.67 5.03 16.18
CA ASP A 180 -18.05 6.38 15.76
C ASP A 180 -19.54 6.50 15.41
N SER A 181 -20.02 7.74 15.32
CA SER A 181 -21.41 8.07 14.97
C SER A 181 -21.53 8.58 13.52
N GLY A 182 -20.53 8.30 12.67
CA GLY A 182 -20.50 8.69 11.27
C GLY A 182 -19.62 9.90 10.98
N THR A 183 -19.48 10.19 9.69
CA THR A 183 -18.62 11.28 9.20
C THR A 183 -19.45 12.55 8.99
N PHE A 184 -18.89 13.71 9.29
CA PHE A 184 -19.51 15.00 9.05
C PHE A 184 -19.99 15.14 7.59
N ARG A 185 -21.28 15.51 7.42
CA ARG A 185 -21.92 15.56 6.10
C ARG A 185 -21.19 16.44 5.09
N GLY A 186 -20.62 17.58 5.55
CA GLY A 186 -19.85 18.47 4.68
C GLY A 186 -18.65 17.80 4.02
N ILE A 187 -17.96 16.92 4.75
CA ILE A 187 -16.84 16.13 4.21
C ILE A 187 -17.35 15.09 3.19
N GLN A 188 -18.50 14.46 3.44
CA GLN A 188 -19.09 13.50 2.50
C GLN A 188 -19.50 14.16 1.18
N LEU A 189 -20.12 15.34 1.24
CA LEU A 189 -20.48 16.12 0.06
C LEU A 189 -19.26 16.59 -0.72
N ALA A 190 -18.21 17.06 -0.04
CA ALA A 190 -16.95 17.43 -0.67
C ALA A 190 -16.26 16.22 -1.34
N ALA A 191 -16.34 15.05 -0.74
CA ALA A 191 -15.82 13.82 -1.33
C ALA A 191 -16.59 13.41 -2.58
N ALA A 192 -17.92 13.51 -2.55
CA ALA A 192 -18.77 13.24 -3.72
C ALA A 192 -18.45 14.19 -4.88
N GLU A 193 -18.27 15.48 -4.59
CA GLU A 193 -17.87 16.50 -5.58
C GLU A 193 -16.48 16.20 -6.15
N ALA A 194 -15.52 15.80 -5.31
CA ALA A 194 -14.18 15.43 -5.76
C ALA A 194 -14.18 14.19 -6.68
N TYR A 195 -15.00 13.18 -6.39
CA TYR A 195 -15.18 12.02 -7.28
C TYR A 195 -15.86 12.39 -8.60
N ALA A 196 -16.81 13.32 -8.58
CA ALA A 196 -17.50 13.78 -9.80
C ALA A 196 -16.55 14.52 -10.78
N ASN A 197 -15.46 15.09 -10.27
CA ASN A 197 -14.49 15.88 -11.03
C ASN A 197 -13.09 15.22 -11.11
N ASP A 198 -12.98 13.93 -10.91
CA ASP A 198 -11.71 13.23 -10.74
C ASP A 198 -10.87 13.13 -12.02
N ALA A 199 -11.47 13.07 -13.19
CA ALA A 199 -10.77 12.86 -14.46
C ALA A 199 -9.70 13.95 -14.73
N GLU A 200 -10.05 15.23 -14.56
CA GLU A 200 -9.09 16.32 -14.72
C GLU A 200 -8.09 16.37 -13.58
N TRP A 201 -8.55 16.14 -12.35
CA TRP A 201 -7.72 16.07 -11.17
C TRP A 201 -6.63 15.00 -11.30
N HIS A 202 -6.98 13.78 -11.70
CA HIS A 202 -6.01 12.70 -11.88
C HIS A 202 -4.98 13.04 -12.96
N ARG A 203 -5.39 13.63 -14.07
CA ARG A 203 -4.48 14.07 -15.12
C ARG A 203 -3.46 15.09 -14.59
N GLN A 204 -3.91 16.14 -13.91
CA GLN A 204 -3.03 17.19 -13.39
C GLN A 204 -2.16 16.71 -12.23
N ALA A 205 -2.75 16.10 -11.20
CA ALA A 205 -2.02 15.71 -10.01
C ALA A 205 -1.09 14.51 -10.28
N ASN A 206 -1.59 13.47 -10.96
CA ASN A 206 -0.81 12.27 -11.19
C ASN A 206 0.19 12.43 -12.33
N VAL A 207 -0.26 12.88 -13.49
CA VAL A 207 0.62 12.92 -14.66
C VAL A 207 1.62 14.05 -14.54
N GLU A 208 1.19 15.26 -14.24
CA GLU A 208 2.07 16.43 -14.27
C GLU A 208 2.93 16.54 -13.00
N THR A 209 2.34 16.36 -11.83
CA THR A 209 3.04 16.56 -10.56
C THR A 209 3.91 15.36 -10.18
N TYR A 210 3.31 14.17 -10.10
CA TYR A 210 4.06 13.00 -9.62
C TYR A 210 5.06 12.48 -10.64
N ARG A 211 4.78 12.56 -11.93
CA ARG A 211 5.74 12.20 -12.99
C ARG A 211 6.98 13.07 -12.94
N ARG A 212 6.81 14.38 -12.77
CA ARG A 212 7.92 15.34 -12.63
C ARG A 212 8.76 15.05 -11.40
N ARG A 213 8.12 14.80 -10.26
CA ARG A 213 8.78 14.44 -9.00
C ARG A 213 9.50 13.11 -9.07
N ARG A 214 8.93 12.16 -9.78
CA ARG A 214 9.55 10.86 -10.02
C ARG A 214 10.89 10.99 -10.74
N VAL A 215 11.03 11.87 -11.71
CA VAL A 215 12.31 12.13 -12.40
C VAL A 215 13.41 12.50 -11.39
N TYR A 216 13.12 13.34 -10.41
CA TYR A 216 14.10 13.67 -9.36
C TYR A 216 14.40 12.47 -8.45
N ALA A 217 13.40 11.72 -8.06
CA ALA A 217 13.58 10.53 -7.23
C ALA A 217 14.43 9.46 -7.94
N GLU A 218 14.21 9.23 -9.22
CA GLU A 218 15.01 8.32 -10.05
C GLU A 218 16.47 8.79 -10.18
N LYS A 219 16.69 10.09 -10.37
CA LYS A 219 18.06 10.66 -10.36
C LYS A 219 18.75 10.47 -9.01
N ILE A 220 18.05 10.64 -7.89
CA ILE A 220 18.57 10.38 -6.55
C ILE A 220 18.97 8.91 -6.41
N MET A 221 18.11 7.98 -6.81
CA MET A 221 18.41 6.54 -6.78
C MET A 221 19.65 6.23 -7.62
N THR A 222 19.74 6.78 -8.83
CA THR A 222 20.88 6.61 -9.73
C THR A 222 22.18 7.19 -9.14
N ALA A 223 22.13 8.38 -8.55
CA ALA A 223 23.28 9.01 -7.91
C ALA A 223 23.82 8.18 -6.74
N LEU A 224 22.94 7.49 -6.01
CA LEU A 224 23.29 6.56 -4.93
C LEU A 224 23.70 5.17 -5.42
N GLY A 225 23.69 4.92 -6.74
CA GLY A 225 24.02 3.62 -7.33
C GLY A 225 22.93 2.55 -7.10
N CYS A 226 21.73 2.94 -6.71
CA CYS A 226 20.62 2.02 -6.51
C CYS A 226 20.00 1.58 -7.83
N THR A 227 19.51 0.35 -7.88
CA THR A 227 18.72 -0.19 -9.00
C THR A 227 17.23 -0.18 -8.64
N PHE A 228 16.39 0.06 -9.63
CA PHE A 228 14.93 0.09 -9.45
C PHE A 228 14.21 -0.28 -10.76
N ASP A 229 13.01 -0.80 -10.62
CA ASP A 229 12.13 -1.07 -11.76
C ASP A 229 11.41 0.23 -12.17
N SER A 230 11.54 0.61 -13.44
CA SER A 230 10.87 1.80 -13.99
C SER A 230 9.36 1.63 -14.15
N SER A 231 8.84 0.41 -14.11
CA SER A 231 7.41 0.11 -14.22
C SER A 231 6.63 0.28 -12.90
N GLN A 232 7.31 0.57 -11.79
CA GLN A 232 6.67 0.84 -10.50
C GLN A 232 5.61 1.93 -10.61
N VAL A 233 4.49 1.74 -9.92
CA VAL A 233 3.37 2.68 -9.84
C VAL A 233 3.19 3.22 -8.41
N GLY A 234 2.26 4.14 -8.22
CA GLY A 234 2.02 4.76 -6.92
C GLY A 234 2.92 5.95 -6.65
N MET A 235 2.98 6.39 -5.40
CA MET A 235 3.67 7.63 -5.00
C MET A 235 5.01 7.40 -4.29
N PHE A 236 5.59 6.24 -4.44
CA PHE A 236 6.88 5.88 -3.86
C PHE A 236 7.77 5.27 -4.93
N LEU A 237 9.07 5.51 -4.81
CA LEU A 237 10.07 4.80 -5.59
C LEU A 237 10.85 3.88 -4.64
N TRP A 238 10.92 2.61 -4.97
CA TRP A 238 11.59 1.55 -4.23
C TRP A 238 12.82 1.10 -5.01
N GLY A 239 13.99 1.15 -4.39
CA GLY A 239 15.25 0.80 -5.04
C GLY A 239 16.12 -0.07 -4.17
N ARG A 240 16.79 -1.04 -4.80
CA ARG A 240 17.79 -1.90 -4.20
C ARG A 240 19.11 -1.15 -4.10
N ILE A 241 19.71 -1.17 -2.93
CA ILE A 241 21.00 -0.53 -2.68
C ILE A 241 22.16 -1.32 -3.29
N PRO A 242 23.30 -0.67 -3.62
CA PRO A 242 24.53 -1.33 -4.06
C PRO A 242 25.05 -2.33 -3.03
N ASP A 243 25.72 -3.38 -3.51
CA ASP A 243 26.24 -4.44 -2.65
C ASP A 243 27.44 -4.01 -1.77
N VAL A 244 28.01 -2.84 -2.03
CA VAL A 244 29.07 -2.24 -1.20
C VAL A 244 28.57 -1.89 0.21
N TYR A 245 27.28 -1.62 0.38
CA TYR A 245 26.69 -1.37 1.68
C TYR A 245 26.15 -2.67 2.28
N GLN A 246 26.31 -2.84 3.60
CA GLN A 246 25.84 -4.02 4.31
C GLN A 246 24.29 -4.12 4.28
N ASP A 247 23.62 -2.99 4.49
CA ASP A 247 22.16 -2.89 4.46
C ASP A 247 21.68 -1.45 4.20
N ALA A 248 20.37 -1.27 4.17
CA ALA A 248 19.77 0.04 3.91
C ALA A 248 20.04 1.06 5.04
N GLU A 249 20.26 0.61 6.27
CA GLU A 249 20.56 1.49 7.40
C GLU A 249 21.89 2.21 7.16
N GLU A 250 22.95 1.48 6.80
CA GLU A 250 24.25 2.06 6.51
C GLU A 250 24.18 3.15 5.44
N LEU A 251 23.50 2.88 4.32
CA LEU A 251 23.34 3.87 3.26
C LEU A 251 22.51 5.08 3.70
N THR A 252 21.38 4.85 4.37
CA THR A 252 20.50 5.96 4.76
C THR A 252 21.07 6.83 5.87
N GLU A 253 21.79 6.25 6.82
CA GLU A 253 22.52 7.01 7.85
C GLU A 253 23.63 7.87 7.23
N MET A 254 24.39 7.29 6.30
CA MET A 254 25.39 8.05 5.55
C MET A 254 24.78 9.26 4.83
N VAL A 255 23.70 9.06 4.08
CA VAL A 255 23.01 10.13 3.36
C VAL A 255 22.43 11.18 4.33
N LEU A 256 21.90 10.74 5.47
CA LEU A 256 21.37 11.63 6.50
C LEU A 256 22.48 12.52 7.09
N HIS A 257 23.61 11.96 7.44
CA HIS A 257 24.69 12.68 8.12
C HIS A 257 25.50 13.56 7.16
N GLU A 258 25.79 13.09 5.95
CA GLU A 258 26.64 13.82 5.02
C GLU A 258 25.87 14.76 4.09
N ALA A 259 24.72 14.33 3.54
CA ALA A 259 23.89 15.15 2.65
C ALA A 259 22.76 15.90 3.37
N ARG A 260 22.49 15.59 4.65
CA ARG A 260 21.34 16.12 5.39
C ARG A 260 19.99 15.83 4.71
N VAL A 261 19.89 14.66 4.12
CA VAL A 261 18.68 14.16 3.44
C VAL A 261 18.24 12.87 4.10
N PHE A 262 16.99 12.85 4.59
CA PHE A 262 16.39 11.62 5.12
C PHE A 262 15.77 10.81 3.99
N ILE A 263 16.20 9.56 3.85
CA ILE A 263 15.60 8.55 2.96
C ILE A 263 15.10 7.40 3.83
N THR A 264 13.93 6.89 3.53
CA THR A 264 13.33 5.82 4.33
C THR A 264 14.05 4.48 4.07
N PRO A 265 14.66 3.83 5.10
CA PRO A 265 15.24 2.50 4.93
C PRO A 265 14.13 1.46 4.80
N GLY A 266 14.38 0.45 3.95
CA GLY A 266 13.34 -0.51 3.58
C GLY A 266 13.01 -1.54 4.66
N PHE A 267 13.89 -1.80 5.62
CA PHE A 267 13.65 -2.77 6.70
C PHE A 267 12.45 -2.41 7.58
N ILE A 268 12.03 -1.14 7.63
CA ILE A 268 10.82 -0.74 8.39
C ILE A 268 9.54 -1.34 7.81
N PHE A 269 9.58 -1.84 6.58
CA PHE A 269 8.46 -2.50 5.90
C PHE A 269 8.50 -4.03 5.99
N GLY A 270 9.53 -4.58 6.63
CA GLY A 270 9.75 -6.01 6.79
C GLY A 270 11.17 -6.45 6.44
N SER A 271 11.51 -7.68 6.78
CA SER A 271 12.87 -8.23 6.61
C SER A 271 13.34 -8.24 5.16
N ASN A 272 12.43 -8.45 4.20
CA ASN A 272 12.75 -8.46 2.77
C ASN A 272 13.06 -7.05 2.22
N GLY A 273 12.79 -6.01 3.02
CA GLY A 273 13.19 -4.63 2.72
C GLY A 273 14.63 -4.27 3.10
N ARG A 274 15.40 -5.17 3.74
CA ARG A 274 16.73 -4.87 4.30
C ARG A 274 17.73 -4.31 3.29
N ARG A 275 17.62 -4.72 2.02
CA ARG A 275 18.49 -4.28 0.92
C ARG A 275 17.88 -3.16 0.07
N TYR A 276 16.86 -2.46 0.57
CA TYR A 276 16.10 -1.48 -0.20
C TYR A 276 15.94 -0.16 0.54
N ILE A 277 15.76 0.91 -0.24
CA ILE A 277 15.35 2.23 0.25
C ILE A 277 14.10 2.69 -0.47
N ARG A 278 13.33 3.58 0.18
CA ARG A 278 12.11 4.15 -0.39
C ARG A 278 12.17 5.68 -0.43
N ILE A 279 11.93 6.27 -1.61
CA ILE A 279 11.76 7.70 -1.79
C ILE A 279 10.28 8.03 -1.99
N SER A 280 9.79 9.05 -1.28
CA SER A 280 8.41 9.54 -1.40
C SER A 280 8.32 10.66 -2.42
N LEU A 281 7.32 10.59 -3.31
CA LEU A 281 7.02 11.66 -4.27
C LEU A 281 6.13 12.77 -3.68
N CYS A 282 5.86 12.74 -2.36
CA CYS A 282 5.03 13.76 -1.68
C CYS A 282 5.76 15.08 -1.47
N ALA A 283 7.10 15.09 -1.45
CA ALA A 283 7.88 16.30 -1.33
C ALA A 283 7.70 17.20 -2.56
N LYS A 284 7.77 18.53 -2.36
CA LYS A 284 7.72 19.48 -3.47
C LYS A 284 8.94 19.37 -4.37
N ASP A 285 8.80 19.79 -5.63
CA ASP A 285 9.84 19.70 -6.66
C ASP A 285 11.16 20.35 -6.19
N GLU A 286 11.10 21.52 -5.54
CA GLU A 286 12.28 22.26 -5.05
C GLU A 286 13.02 21.45 -3.97
N LYS A 287 12.28 20.73 -3.11
CA LYS A 287 12.87 19.89 -2.07
C LYS A 287 13.55 18.65 -2.63
N LEU A 288 12.96 18.03 -3.63
CA LEU A 288 13.56 16.88 -4.32
C LEU A 288 14.81 17.31 -5.12
N GLN A 289 14.76 18.47 -5.76
CA GLN A 289 15.89 19.04 -6.48
C GLN A 289 17.04 19.40 -5.53
N GLU A 290 16.73 20.00 -4.38
CA GLU A 290 17.73 20.31 -3.34
C GLU A 290 18.36 19.03 -2.79
N ALA A 291 17.57 18.00 -2.52
CA ALA A 291 18.07 16.70 -2.06
C ALA A 291 19.01 16.05 -3.09
N LEU A 292 18.63 16.08 -4.36
CA LEU A 292 19.48 15.58 -5.45
C LEU A 292 20.82 16.30 -5.48
N CYS A 293 20.83 17.63 -5.47
CA CYS A 293 22.07 18.42 -5.50
C CYS A 293 23.01 18.08 -4.33
N ARG A 294 22.49 17.95 -3.11
CA ARG A 294 23.26 17.60 -1.92
C ARG A 294 23.84 16.19 -2.01
N ILE A 295 23.07 15.23 -2.52
CA ILE A 295 23.52 13.84 -2.70
C ILE A 295 24.59 13.77 -3.78
N GLU A 296 24.43 14.45 -4.91
CA GLU A 296 25.44 14.51 -5.97
C GLU A 296 26.76 15.10 -5.46
N GLN A 297 26.72 16.18 -4.66
CA GLN A 297 27.91 16.77 -4.02
C GLN A 297 28.59 15.80 -3.05
N MET A 298 27.80 15.09 -2.22
CA MET A 298 28.32 14.07 -1.32
C MET A 298 29.03 12.95 -2.09
N VAL A 299 28.42 12.44 -3.14
CA VAL A 299 29.00 11.35 -3.95
C VAL A 299 30.26 11.81 -4.70
N ALA A 300 30.26 13.03 -5.26
CA ALA A 300 31.42 13.59 -5.96
C ALA A 300 32.62 13.85 -5.05
N GLY A 301 32.41 14.11 -3.76
CA GLY A 301 33.48 14.32 -2.77
C GLY A 301 34.10 13.03 -2.22
N ARG A 302 33.65 11.86 -2.60
CA ARG A 302 34.15 10.57 -2.14
C ARG A 302 35.22 10.02 -3.11
N PRO A 303 36.34 9.52 -2.61
CA PRO A 303 37.28 8.80 -3.45
C PRO A 303 36.61 7.53 -4.01
N ARG A 304 36.79 7.30 -5.30
CA ARG A 304 36.30 6.10 -6.00
C ARG A 304 37.03 4.86 -5.55
#